data_101de23e8405ad6e58162eeeba2dff3f
#
_entry.id   101de23e8405ad6e58162eeeba2dff3f
#
_cell.length_a   1.000
_cell.length_b   1.000
_cell.length_c   1.000
_cell.angle_alpha   90.00
_cell.angle_beta   90.00
_cell.angle_gamma   90.00
#
_symmetry.space_group_name_H-M   'P 1'
#
loop_
_entity.id
_entity.type
_entity.pdbx_description
1 polymer ?
#
loop_
_entity_poly.entity_id
_entity_poly.type
_entity_poly.pdbx_seq_one_letter_code
_entity_poly.pdbx_strand_id
1 'polypeptide(L)'
;MNGLLLKKLENGENKEDKNCKKSINLTPIEIDMKSIIFYSKSKDRITFASQVIAHFKAKLTGKILIKVNLVSNEPYPTTTHPILLETVLKTLKGLDLVVGDAHAVDFKNFQVEDSPLFQICEKYDVPFIDFYQTEMQTLKSPREYEFTATSYPFSCNYIISLPVLKSHMQVHMSGALKNAFGYLNKRDRILMHINKKNIHQGIAELNTFFKPNLTIMDAIETLIEAQEVRHGGIKQNLGYLIAGEDPVALDIFSFSLLKKISPTWKITVPQDIPYIQYALDFKIGNRDYQAQEL
;
A
#
# COMPACT_ATOMS: atom_id res chain seq x y z
N MET A 1 -28.84 -58.57 -28.52
CA MET A 1 -29.74 -58.87 -27.42
C MET A 1 -30.19 -57.57 -26.81
N ASN A 2 -31.36 -57.20 -27.16
CA ASN A 2 -32.51 -56.61 -26.52
C ASN A 2 -32.25 -55.15 -25.99
N GLY A 3 -32.80 -54.14 -26.53
CA GLY A 3 -34.09 -53.94 -27.24
C GLY A 3 -35.27 -54.03 -26.28
N LEU A 4 -35.94 -52.94 -26.00
CA LEU A 4 -37.16 -52.66 -25.24
C LEU A 4 -36.97 -51.91 -23.93
N LEU A 5 -37.28 -50.65 -24.04
CA LEU A 5 -38.21 -49.91 -23.15
C LEU A 5 -38.26 -48.40 -23.55
N LEU A 6 -38.68 -48.20 -24.79
CA LEU A 6 -39.30 -46.95 -25.23
C LEU A 6 -40.74 -47.30 -25.59
N LYS A 7 -41.66 -46.76 -24.82
CA LYS A 7 -43.08 -46.49 -25.10
C LYS A 7 -43.94 -46.75 -23.87
N LYS A 8 -44.23 -45.66 -23.21
CA LYS A 8 -45.53 -45.33 -22.58
C LYS A 8 -45.33 -44.16 -21.63
N LEU A 9 -45.82 -43.07 -22.06
CA LEU A 9 -46.65 -42.14 -21.27
C LEU A 9 -46.80 -40.83 -22.08
N GLU A 10 -47.53 -40.91 -23.14
CA GLU A 10 -48.36 -39.82 -23.65
C GLU A 10 -49.70 -39.92 -22.96
N ASN A 11 -50.22 -38.73 -22.64
CA ASN A 11 -51.59 -38.46 -22.15
C ASN A 11 -51.79 -38.37 -20.63
N GLY A 12 -51.87 -37.14 -20.18
CA GLY A 12 -52.35 -36.73 -18.88
C GLY A 12 -52.40 -35.22 -18.76
N GLU A 13 -53.42 -34.62 -19.38
CA GLU A 13 -53.81 -33.25 -19.08
C GLU A 13 -54.06 -33.08 -17.57
N ASN A 14 -53.45 -32.03 -16.96
CA ASN A 14 -54.02 -31.46 -15.75
C ASN A 14 -53.62 -30.03 -15.55
N LYS A 15 -54.63 -29.21 -15.67
CA LYS A 15 -55.00 -27.99 -14.93
C LYS A 15 -53.89 -27.10 -14.43
N GLU A 16 -53.90 -25.89 -14.98
CA GLU A 16 -53.29 -24.67 -14.48
C GLU A 16 -53.63 -24.43 -12.99
N ASP A 17 -52.58 -24.42 -12.18
CA ASP A 17 -52.60 -23.76 -10.88
C ASP A 17 -51.81 -22.43 -10.98
N LYS A 18 -52.57 -21.35 -11.24
CA LYS A 18 -52.10 -19.98 -11.11
C LYS A 18 -52.06 -19.66 -9.63
N ASN A 19 -50.90 -19.81 -8.96
CA ASN A 19 -50.65 -19.03 -7.78
C ASN A 19 -49.13 -18.89 -7.47
N CYS A 20 -48.71 -17.61 -7.49
CA CYS A 20 -47.67 -17.02 -6.64
C CYS A 20 -46.22 -17.51 -6.78
N LYS A 21 -45.57 -17.21 -7.91
CA LYS A 21 -44.11 -16.99 -7.86
C LYS A 21 -43.84 -15.51 -7.56
N LYS A 22 -43.94 -15.12 -6.27
CA LYS A 22 -43.18 -13.96 -5.78
C LYS A 22 -41.71 -14.30 -5.86
N SER A 23 -41.04 -13.84 -6.90
CA SER A 23 -39.59 -13.76 -6.91
C SER A 23 -39.17 -12.80 -5.82
N ILE A 24 -38.62 -13.32 -4.74
CA ILE A 24 -37.92 -12.54 -3.73
C ILE A 24 -36.62 -12.09 -4.44
N ASN A 25 -36.64 -10.86 -4.95
CA ASN A 25 -35.44 -10.15 -5.34
C ASN A 25 -34.66 -9.87 -4.05
N LEU A 26 -33.80 -10.80 -3.66
CA LEU A 26 -32.73 -10.55 -2.72
C LEU A 26 -31.74 -9.63 -3.43
N THR A 27 -31.93 -8.32 -3.31
CA THR A 27 -30.82 -7.40 -3.52
C THR A 27 -29.70 -7.83 -2.57
N PRO A 28 -28.48 -8.10 -3.07
CA PRO A 28 -27.36 -8.33 -2.18
C PRO A 28 -27.28 -7.11 -1.26
N ILE A 29 -27.37 -7.33 0.04
CA ILE A 29 -26.96 -6.31 1.01
C ILE A 29 -25.46 -6.17 0.77
N GLU A 30 -25.03 -5.16 0.01
CA GLU A 30 -23.65 -4.69 0.05
C GLU A 30 -23.42 -4.22 1.50
N ILE A 31 -22.85 -5.09 2.29
CA ILE A 31 -22.29 -4.69 3.58
C ILE A 31 -21.11 -3.81 3.19
N ASP A 32 -21.32 -2.51 3.28
CA ASP A 32 -20.29 -1.48 3.14
C ASP A 32 -19.32 -1.66 4.32
N MET A 33 -18.38 -2.61 4.15
CA MET A 33 -17.39 -2.91 5.17
C MET A 33 -16.38 -1.78 5.19
N LYS A 34 -16.52 -0.89 6.17
CA LYS A 34 -15.57 0.19 6.42
C LYS A 34 -14.17 -0.39 6.67
N SER A 35 -13.17 0.23 6.09
CA SER A 35 -11.77 -0.12 6.35
C SER A 35 -11.42 0.17 7.80
N ILE A 36 -10.66 -0.73 8.43
CA ILE A 36 -10.18 -0.53 9.81
C ILE A 36 -8.78 0.07 9.76
N ILE A 37 -8.59 1.14 10.52
CA ILE A 37 -7.31 1.80 10.74
C ILE A 37 -6.97 1.68 12.22
N PHE A 38 -5.79 1.14 12.51
CA PHE A 38 -5.18 1.19 13.83
C PHE A 38 -4.26 2.40 13.91
N TYR A 39 -4.31 3.13 15.03
CA TYR A 39 -3.37 4.22 15.27
C TYR A 39 -2.95 4.29 16.73
N SER A 40 -1.82 4.92 16.99
CA SER A 40 -1.37 5.27 18.33
C SER A 40 -0.80 6.69 18.33
N LYS A 41 -1.08 7.46 19.38
CA LYS A 41 -0.48 8.77 19.67
C LYS A 41 0.76 8.61 20.55
N SER A 42 1.57 7.61 20.23
CA SER A 42 2.76 7.25 20.98
C SER A 42 4.00 7.35 20.09
N LYS A 43 5.16 7.52 20.71
CA LYS A 43 6.46 7.41 20.03
C LYS A 43 7.04 6.00 20.09
N ASP A 44 6.30 5.04 20.67
CA ASP A 44 6.75 3.67 20.86
C ASP A 44 6.44 2.81 19.62
N ARG A 45 7.39 2.82 18.67
CA ARG A 45 7.34 1.99 17.45
C ARG A 45 7.33 0.50 17.77
N ILE A 46 8.00 0.11 18.87
CA ILE A 46 8.19 -1.31 19.22
C ILE A 46 6.85 -1.91 19.63
N THR A 47 6.20 -1.30 20.59
CA THR A 47 4.90 -1.77 21.08
C THR A 47 3.85 -1.74 19.97
N PHE A 48 3.73 -0.61 19.24
CA PHE A 48 2.72 -0.48 18.20
C PHE A 48 2.90 -1.51 17.08
N ALA A 49 4.11 -1.61 16.49
CA ALA A 49 4.35 -2.55 15.40
C ALA A 49 4.14 -4.01 15.84
N SER A 50 4.55 -4.36 17.07
CA SER A 50 4.35 -5.72 17.60
C SER A 50 2.87 -6.05 17.79
N GLN A 51 2.06 -5.12 18.29
CA GLN A 51 0.62 -5.30 18.48
C GLN A 51 -0.09 -5.44 17.12
N VAL A 52 0.24 -4.58 16.14
CA VAL A 52 -0.31 -4.66 14.78
C VAL A 52 0.03 -6.00 14.14
N ILE A 53 1.30 -6.43 14.17
CA ILE A 53 1.71 -7.72 13.60
C ILE A 53 1.00 -8.88 14.30
N ALA A 54 0.86 -8.85 15.63
CA ALA A 54 0.13 -9.87 16.37
C ALA A 54 -1.33 -9.97 15.93
N HIS A 55 -1.98 -8.82 15.67
CA HIS A 55 -3.37 -8.78 15.17
C HIS A 55 -3.50 -9.47 13.79
N PHE A 56 -2.54 -9.28 12.90
CA PHE A 56 -2.56 -9.85 11.55
C PHE A 56 -1.83 -11.20 11.43
N LYS A 57 -1.32 -11.76 12.52
CA LYS A 57 -0.44 -12.96 12.51
C LYS A 57 -1.02 -14.13 11.72
N ALA A 58 -2.31 -14.38 11.82
CA ALA A 58 -2.97 -15.49 11.12
C ALA A 58 -2.97 -15.35 9.59
N LYS A 59 -2.77 -14.15 9.06
CA LYS A 59 -2.71 -13.86 7.61
C LYS A 59 -1.29 -13.94 7.04
N LEU A 60 -0.26 -13.99 7.89
CA LEU A 60 1.15 -13.96 7.49
C LEU A 60 1.59 -15.37 7.07
N THR A 61 1.64 -15.62 5.78
CA THR A 61 2.00 -16.94 5.22
C THR A 61 2.94 -16.81 4.03
N GLY A 62 3.78 -17.82 3.82
CA GLY A 62 4.71 -17.89 2.69
C GLY A 62 5.80 -16.82 2.77
N LYS A 63 6.32 -16.42 1.61
CA LYS A 63 7.36 -15.41 1.49
C LYS A 63 6.78 -14.00 1.68
N ILE A 64 7.35 -13.25 2.62
CA ILE A 64 6.88 -11.93 3.01
C ILE A 64 7.87 -10.86 2.54
N LEU A 65 7.41 -9.94 1.70
CA LEU A 65 8.16 -8.76 1.31
C LEU A 65 7.87 -7.62 2.29
N ILE A 66 8.93 -7.12 2.94
CA ILE A 66 8.89 -5.91 3.73
C ILE A 66 9.34 -4.76 2.84
N LYS A 67 8.38 -3.98 2.32
CA LYS A 67 8.62 -2.84 1.46
C LYS A 67 8.88 -1.60 2.31
N VAL A 68 10.14 -1.25 2.46
CA VAL A 68 10.57 -0.03 3.16
C VAL A 68 10.34 1.23 2.30
N ASN A 69 10.64 2.40 2.84
CA ASN A 69 10.76 3.66 2.09
C ASN A 69 12.24 4.07 2.11
N LEU A 70 12.98 3.65 1.07
CA LEU A 70 14.39 3.96 0.88
C LEU A 70 14.52 5.06 -0.17
N VAL A 71 14.62 6.32 0.26
CA VAL A 71 14.67 7.47 -0.66
C VAL A 71 16.11 7.83 -1.00
N SER A 72 16.93 8.03 0.04
CA SER A 72 18.32 8.48 -0.05
C SER A 72 19.09 8.09 1.21
N ASN A 73 20.34 8.58 1.36
CA ASN A 73 21.11 8.40 2.60
C ASN A 73 20.63 9.31 3.74
N GLU A 74 19.64 10.15 3.51
CA GLU A 74 19.06 10.94 4.59
C GLU A 74 18.38 10.05 5.61
N PRO A 75 18.58 10.32 6.90
CA PRO A 75 17.94 9.54 7.96
C PRO A 75 16.41 9.81 7.99
N TYR A 76 15.74 9.09 8.86
CA TYR A 76 14.34 9.37 9.21
C TYR A 76 14.14 10.88 9.55
N PRO A 77 13.05 11.50 9.10
CA PRO A 77 11.86 10.97 8.45
C PRO A 77 11.89 10.96 6.90
N THR A 78 13.06 11.10 6.26
CA THR A 78 13.16 10.92 4.82
C THR A 78 12.98 9.44 4.44
N THR A 79 13.59 8.54 5.19
CA THR A 79 13.53 7.08 5.00
C THR A 79 12.81 6.40 6.16
N THR A 80 12.45 5.12 6.01
CA THR A 80 11.87 4.30 7.08
C THR A 80 12.77 4.34 8.33
N HIS A 81 12.16 4.46 9.52
CA HIS A 81 12.92 4.48 10.77
C HIS A 81 13.53 3.11 11.05
N PRO A 82 14.86 3.02 11.34
CA PRO A 82 15.55 1.76 11.60
C PRO A 82 14.90 0.89 12.67
N ILE A 83 14.47 1.48 13.78
CA ILE A 83 13.78 0.74 14.87
C ILE A 83 12.46 0.12 14.38
N LEU A 84 11.72 0.76 13.49
CA LEU A 84 10.49 0.17 12.95
C LEU A 84 10.80 -1.08 12.15
N LEU A 85 11.77 -1.03 11.22
CA LEU A 85 12.21 -2.20 10.46
C LEU A 85 12.72 -3.30 11.39
N GLU A 86 13.61 -2.96 12.31
CA GLU A 86 14.16 -3.93 13.27
C GLU A 86 13.07 -4.63 14.09
N THR A 87 12.07 -3.88 14.54
CA THR A 87 10.93 -4.45 15.28
C THR A 87 10.14 -5.43 14.42
N VAL A 88 9.86 -5.08 13.16
CA VAL A 88 9.15 -5.95 12.23
C VAL A 88 9.94 -7.25 12.02
N LEU A 89 11.26 -7.17 11.74
CA LEU A 89 12.10 -8.35 11.56
C LEU A 89 12.16 -9.24 12.81
N LYS A 90 12.28 -8.64 14.00
CA LYS A 90 12.27 -9.39 15.27
C LYS A 90 10.95 -10.11 15.50
N THR A 91 9.84 -9.42 15.27
CA THR A 91 8.48 -9.96 15.55
C THR A 91 8.14 -11.09 14.57
N LEU A 92 8.67 -11.03 13.33
CA LEU A 92 8.44 -12.03 12.29
C LEU A 92 9.56 -13.08 12.20
N LYS A 93 10.46 -13.14 13.17
CA LYS A 93 11.59 -14.09 13.16
C LYS A 93 11.11 -15.52 12.94
N GLY A 94 11.77 -16.22 12.02
CA GLY A 94 11.45 -17.61 11.65
C GLY A 94 10.49 -17.75 10.47
N LEU A 95 9.97 -16.65 9.91
CA LEU A 95 9.25 -16.65 8.65
C LEU A 95 10.21 -16.38 7.48
N ASP A 96 9.78 -16.69 6.25
CA ASP A 96 10.53 -16.39 5.03
C ASP A 96 10.40 -14.90 4.70
N LEU A 97 11.39 -14.11 5.08
CA LEU A 97 11.39 -12.65 4.99
C LEU A 97 12.35 -12.15 3.94
N VAL A 98 11.96 -11.09 3.26
CA VAL A 98 12.82 -10.29 2.40
C VAL A 98 12.48 -8.82 2.56
N VAL A 99 13.48 -7.95 2.58
CA VAL A 99 13.31 -6.49 2.60
C VAL A 99 13.65 -5.96 1.22
N GLY A 100 12.94 -4.94 0.74
CA GLY A 100 13.28 -4.37 -0.56
C GLY A 100 12.73 -2.97 -0.80
N ASP A 101 13.46 -2.22 -1.63
CA ASP A 101 13.06 -0.94 -2.23
C ASP A 101 14.02 -0.54 -3.36
N ALA A 102 13.76 0.62 -3.96
CA ALA A 102 14.70 1.32 -4.83
C ALA A 102 14.76 2.81 -4.46
N HIS A 103 15.98 3.34 -4.39
CA HIS A 103 16.26 4.74 -4.06
C HIS A 103 15.74 5.74 -5.10
N ALA A 104 15.72 7.05 -4.76
CA ALA A 104 15.32 8.12 -5.67
C ALA A 104 16.28 8.23 -6.86
N VAL A 105 15.74 8.53 -8.06
CA VAL A 105 16.52 8.54 -9.31
C VAL A 105 17.53 9.68 -9.42
N ASP A 106 17.33 10.75 -8.69
CA ASP A 106 18.20 11.92 -8.64
C ASP A 106 19.36 11.77 -7.65
N PHE A 107 19.40 10.67 -6.89
CA PHE A 107 20.48 10.37 -5.95
C PHE A 107 21.53 9.49 -6.64
N LYS A 108 22.55 10.14 -7.22
CA LYS A 108 23.64 9.46 -7.93
C LYS A 108 24.59 8.79 -6.93
N ASN A 109 25.19 7.66 -7.34
CA ASN A 109 26.19 6.91 -6.55
C ASN A 109 25.67 6.38 -5.21
N PHE A 110 24.36 6.14 -5.09
CA PHE A 110 23.80 5.46 -3.94
C PHE A 110 24.23 3.99 -3.91
N GLN A 111 24.80 3.60 -2.79
CA GLN A 111 25.05 2.19 -2.47
C GLN A 111 24.04 1.80 -1.39
N VAL A 112 23.30 0.74 -1.62
CA VAL A 112 22.27 0.27 -0.66
C VAL A 112 22.91 -0.18 0.65
N GLU A 113 24.14 -0.64 0.59
CA GLU A 113 24.97 -1.11 1.71
C GLU A 113 25.28 0.01 2.72
N ASP A 114 25.29 1.28 2.27
CA ASP A 114 25.50 2.43 3.15
C ASP A 114 24.25 2.78 3.98
N SER A 115 23.10 2.16 3.66
CA SER A 115 21.84 2.43 4.36
C SER A 115 21.79 1.71 5.72
N PRO A 116 21.38 2.41 6.80
CA PRO A 116 21.10 1.78 8.08
C PRO A 116 20.06 0.65 7.99
N LEU A 117 19.18 0.68 6.98
CA LEU A 117 18.17 -0.37 6.75
C LEU A 117 18.84 -1.65 6.25
N PHE A 118 19.83 -1.53 5.38
CA PHE A 118 20.63 -2.69 4.92
C PHE A 118 21.39 -3.33 6.08
N GLN A 119 22.07 -2.53 6.89
CA GLN A 119 22.82 -3.03 8.07
C GLN A 119 21.93 -3.78 9.06
N ILE A 120 20.66 -3.38 9.21
CA ILE A 120 19.68 -4.12 10.01
C ILE A 120 19.34 -5.46 9.36
N CYS A 121 19.18 -5.50 8.04
CA CYS A 121 18.92 -6.74 7.31
C CYS A 121 20.07 -7.73 7.49
N GLU A 122 21.33 -7.29 7.37
CA GLU A 122 22.51 -8.13 7.65
C GLU A 122 22.51 -8.67 9.09
N LYS A 123 22.20 -7.81 10.08
CA LYS A 123 22.13 -8.20 11.50
C LYS A 123 21.14 -9.34 11.77
N TYR A 124 20.07 -9.41 11.00
CA TYR A 124 18.99 -10.41 11.15
C TYR A 124 19.05 -11.53 10.11
N ASP A 125 20.08 -11.56 9.27
CA ASP A 125 20.24 -12.53 8.17
C ASP A 125 19.01 -12.56 7.25
N VAL A 126 18.48 -11.36 6.92
CA VAL A 126 17.34 -11.17 6.01
C VAL A 126 17.83 -10.50 4.73
N PRO A 127 17.60 -11.08 3.54
CA PRO A 127 18.03 -10.48 2.28
C PRO A 127 17.43 -9.09 2.06
N PHE A 128 18.26 -8.13 1.61
CA PHE A 128 17.81 -6.85 1.08
C PHE A 128 17.88 -6.86 -0.44
N ILE A 129 16.80 -6.52 -1.10
CA ILE A 129 16.66 -6.51 -2.56
C ILE A 129 16.60 -5.07 -3.06
N ASP A 130 17.63 -4.63 -3.79
CA ASP A 130 17.55 -3.42 -4.60
C ASP A 130 16.71 -3.70 -5.84
N PHE A 131 15.52 -3.10 -5.92
CA PHE A 131 14.60 -3.33 -7.03
C PHE A 131 15.15 -2.89 -8.38
N TYR A 132 16.14 -2.00 -8.43
CA TYR A 132 16.79 -1.66 -9.69
C TYR A 132 17.69 -2.79 -10.23
N GLN A 133 18.04 -3.77 -9.40
CA GLN A 133 18.86 -4.94 -9.78
C GLN A 133 18.01 -6.19 -10.06
N THR A 134 16.67 -6.06 -10.02
CA THR A 134 15.77 -7.18 -10.28
C THR A 134 15.26 -7.17 -11.72
N GLU A 135 14.63 -8.26 -12.12
CA GLU A 135 13.91 -8.34 -13.39
C GLU A 135 12.79 -7.30 -13.44
N MET A 136 12.77 -6.54 -14.53
CA MET A 136 11.76 -5.51 -14.80
C MET A 136 10.73 -6.02 -15.80
N GLN A 137 9.47 -5.81 -15.49
CA GLN A 137 8.33 -6.19 -16.35
C GLN A 137 7.51 -4.96 -16.72
N THR A 138 7.15 -4.84 -18.00
CA THR A 138 6.17 -3.86 -18.45
C THR A 138 4.77 -4.37 -18.13
N LEU A 139 4.04 -3.57 -17.36
CA LEU A 139 2.68 -3.84 -16.92
C LEU A 139 1.73 -2.84 -17.58
N LYS A 140 0.59 -3.34 -18.03
CA LYS A 140 -0.48 -2.54 -18.60
C LYS A 140 -1.75 -2.75 -17.79
N SER A 141 -2.30 -1.67 -17.26
CA SER A 141 -3.50 -1.74 -16.45
C SER A 141 -4.76 -1.93 -17.31
N PRO A 142 -5.89 -2.34 -16.72
CA PRO A 142 -7.19 -2.37 -17.40
C PRO A 142 -7.62 -1.01 -17.96
N ARG A 143 -7.01 0.07 -17.49
CA ARG A 143 -7.25 1.47 -17.93
C ARG A 143 -6.21 1.95 -18.94
N GLU A 144 -5.53 1.01 -19.61
CA GLU A 144 -4.54 1.25 -20.65
C GLU A 144 -3.30 2.06 -20.19
N TYR A 145 -3.09 2.21 -18.87
CA TYR A 145 -1.91 2.86 -18.34
C TYR A 145 -0.75 1.85 -18.26
N GLU A 146 0.35 2.18 -18.93
CA GLU A 146 1.52 1.32 -19.05
C GLU A 146 2.69 1.87 -18.23
N PHE A 147 3.40 1.00 -17.52
CA PHE A 147 4.63 1.31 -16.79
C PHE A 147 5.51 0.06 -16.65
N THR A 148 6.80 0.28 -16.39
CA THR A 148 7.75 -0.81 -16.13
C THR A 148 8.16 -0.80 -14.65
N ALA A 149 7.99 -1.94 -14.00
CA ALA A 149 8.27 -2.13 -12.59
C ALA A 149 8.99 -3.46 -12.34
N THR A 150 9.57 -3.61 -11.15
CA THR A 150 10.12 -4.90 -10.72
C THR A 150 9.05 -5.98 -10.69
N SER A 151 9.38 -7.17 -11.17
CA SER A 151 8.51 -8.35 -11.04
C SER A 151 8.63 -9.03 -9.68
N TYR A 152 9.60 -8.64 -8.85
CA TYR A 152 9.93 -9.31 -7.60
C TYR A 152 8.74 -9.49 -6.63
N PRO A 153 7.84 -8.49 -6.43
CA PRO A 153 6.70 -8.66 -5.53
C PRO A 153 5.76 -9.79 -5.90
N PHE A 154 5.67 -10.17 -7.19
CA PHE A 154 4.83 -11.28 -7.65
C PHE A 154 5.34 -12.65 -7.15
N SER A 155 6.60 -12.73 -6.72
CA SER A 155 7.17 -13.93 -6.08
C SER A 155 6.89 -14.03 -4.58
N CYS A 156 6.22 -13.03 -4.00
CA CYS A 156 5.93 -12.94 -2.58
C CYS A 156 4.44 -13.19 -2.31
N ASN A 157 4.14 -13.85 -1.19
CA ASN A 157 2.76 -14.16 -0.79
C ASN A 157 2.11 -13.03 0.00
N TYR A 158 2.91 -12.21 0.65
CA TYR A 158 2.44 -11.13 1.52
C TYR A 158 3.36 -9.91 1.43
N ILE A 159 2.79 -8.71 1.41
CA ILE A 159 3.53 -7.45 1.36
C ILE A 159 3.20 -6.63 2.61
N ILE A 160 4.23 -6.34 3.43
CA ILE A 160 4.15 -5.37 4.52
C ILE A 160 4.86 -4.10 4.07
N SER A 161 4.13 -2.99 3.98
CA SER A 161 4.66 -1.69 3.58
C SER A 161 4.98 -0.82 4.79
N LEU A 162 6.18 -0.20 4.82
CA LEU A 162 6.65 0.65 5.91
C LEU A 162 6.91 2.09 5.43
N PRO A 163 5.88 2.84 5.01
CA PRO A 163 6.03 4.22 4.56
C PRO A 163 6.30 5.18 5.72
N VAL A 164 6.81 6.36 5.36
CA VAL A 164 6.85 7.54 6.23
C VAL A 164 5.88 8.58 5.68
N LEU A 165 5.01 9.09 6.55
CA LEU A 165 4.11 10.18 6.20
C LEU A 165 4.89 11.49 6.07
N LYS A 166 4.74 12.20 4.92
CA LYS A 166 5.41 13.49 4.68
C LYS A 166 4.77 14.28 3.54
N SER A 167 5.02 15.60 3.50
CA SER A 167 4.68 16.43 2.35
C SER A 167 5.49 16.02 1.11
N HIS A 168 4.99 16.38 -0.06
CA HIS A 168 5.68 16.15 -1.32
C HIS A 168 5.41 17.30 -2.30
N MET A 169 6.46 17.90 -2.83
CA MET A 169 6.37 19.10 -3.68
C MET A 169 5.45 18.91 -4.90
N GLN A 170 5.47 17.74 -5.56
CA GLN A 170 4.73 17.51 -6.80
C GLN A 170 3.35 16.88 -6.57
N VAL A 171 3.24 15.98 -5.61
CA VAL A 171 2.01 15.19 -5.39
C VAL A 171 1.35 15.46 -4.04
N HIS A 172 1.79 16.52 -3.37
CA HIS A 172 1.31 17.06 -2.10
C HIS A 172 1.66 16.19 -0.88
N MET A 173 1.44 14.89 -0.94
CA MET A 173 1.67 13.98 0.18
C MET A 173 2.38 12.70 -0.28
N SER A 174 3.24 12.16 0.57
CA SER A 174 3.75 10.80 0.53
C SER A 174 3.18 10.02 1.70
N GLY A 175 2.58 8.88 1.43
CA GLY A 175 1.95 8.01 2.41
C GLY A 175 1.94 6.56 1.94
N ALA A 176 0.86 5.83 2.25
CA ALA A 176 0.73 4.42 1.95
C ALA A 176 0.72 4.13 0.44
N LEU A 177 -0.12 4.84 -0.32
CA LEU A 177 -0.25 4.65 -1.78
C LEU A 177 1.06 4.94 -2.51
N LYS A 178 1.71 6.07 -2.17
CA LYS A 178 2.92 6.50 -2.87
C LYS A 178 4.13 5.62 -2.57
N ASN A 179 4.15 4.85 -1.51
CA ASN A 179 5.26 3.94 -1.23
C ASN A 179 5.45 2.88 -2.32
N ALA A 180 4.39 2.53 -3.08
CA ALA A 180 4.48 1.67 -4.25
C ALA A 180 5.34 2.25 -5.39
N PHE A 181 5.61 3.57 -5.38
CA PHE A 181 6.46 4.22 -6.39
C PHE A 181 7.87 3.63 -6.44
N GLY A 182 8.33 3.03 -5.34
CA GLY A 182 9.58 2.29 -5.23
C GLY A 182 9.72 1.09 -6.17
N TYR A 183 8.64 0.54 -6.69
CA TYR A 183 8.67 -0.58 -7.63
C TYR A 183 9.02 -0.18 -9.07
N LEU A 184 8.86 1.08 -9.45
CA LEU A 184 9.10 1.56 -10.81
C LEU A 184 10.58 1.53 -11.19
N ASN A 185 10.85 1.29 -12.48
CA ASN A 185 12.17 1.51 -13.05
C ASN A 185 12.54 3.02 -13.08
N LYS A 186 13.82 3.32 -13.31
CA LYS A 186 14.34 4.70 -13.34
C LYS A 186 13.67 5.55 -14.42
N ARG A 187 13.42 4.97 -15.63
CA ARG A 187 12.85 5.68 -16.75
C ARG A 187 11.43 6.18 -16.45
N ASP A 188 10.56 5.31 -15.98
CA ASP A 188 9.16 5.68 -15.70
C ASP A 188 9.04 6.67 -14.54
N ARG A 189 9.89 6.54 -13.51
CA ARG A 189 9.99 7.56 -12.45
C ARG A 189 10.33 8.93 -13.02
N ILE A 190 11.33 9.02 -13.91
CA ILE A 190 11.72 10.29 -14.56
C ILE A 190 10.56 10.82 -15.40
N LEU A 191 9.96 10.00 -16.26
CA LEU A 191 8.85 10.42 -17.14
C LEU A 191 7.66 10.97 -16.35
N MET A 192 7.36 10.41 -15.19
CA MET A 192 6.31 10.90 -14.30
C MET A 192 6.70 12.23 -13.63
N HIS A 193 7.93 12.37 -13.16
CA HIS A 193 8.39 13.63 -12.53
C HIS A 193 8.48 14.80 -13.50
N ILE A 194 8.77 14.56 -14.79
CA ILE A 194 8.81 15.60 -15.82
C ILE A 194 7.47 15.78 -16.56
N ASN A 195 6.38 15.25 -16.02
CA ASN A 195 5.01 15.32 -16.54
C ASN A 195 4.84 14.74 -17.96
N LYS A 196 5.70 13.80 -18.39
CA LYS A 196 5.52 13.04 -19.64
C LYS A 196 4.59 11.84 -19.45
N LYS A 197 4.38 11.42 -18.22
CA LYS A 197 3.35 10.48 -17.77
C LYS A 197 2.63 11.09 -16.56
N ASN A 198 1.35 10.80 -16.41
CA ASN A 198 0.57 11.27 -15.26
C ASN A 198 1.01 10.56 -13.98
N ILE A 199 1.76 11.24 -13.12
CA ILE A 199 2.28 10.70 -11.87
C ILE A 199 1.17 10.28 -10.91
N HIS A 200 0.09 11.04 -10.84
CA HIS A 200 -1.02 10.77 -9.92
C HIS A 200 -1.77 9.50 -10.34
N GLN A 201 -2.09 9.37 -11.62
CA GLN A 201 -2.66 8.13 -12.14
C GLN A 201 -1.68 6.98 -11.93
N GLY A 202 -0.38 7.17 -12.22
CA GLY A 202 0.66 6.15 -12.03
C GLY A 202 0.75 5.62 -10.61
N ILE A 203 0.64 6.48 -9.58
CA ILE A 203 0.61 6.05 -8.18
C ILE A 203 -0.59 5.14 -7.91
N ALA A 204 -1.78 5.50 -8.38
CA ALA A 204 -2.97 4.68 -8.23
C ALA A 204 -2.84 3.36 -9.00
N GLU A 205 -2.37 3.40 -10.26
CA GLU A 205 -2.19 2.20 -11.09
C GLU A 205 -1.19 1.21 -10.50
N LEU A 206 -0.11 1.68 -9.89
CA LEU A 206 0.83 0.82 -9.17
C LEU A 206 0.15 0.02 -8.07
N ASN A 207 -0.76 0.63 -7.34
CA ASN A 207 -1.51 -0.06 -6.27
C ASN A 207 -2.57 -1.04 -6.80
N THR A 208 -2.89 -1.02 -8.09
CA THR A 208 -3.70 -2.07 -8.72
C THR A 208 -2.93 -3.40 -8.78
N PHE A 209 -1.59 -3.34 -8.96
CA PHE A 209 -0.72 -4.52 -9.07
C PHE A 209 -0.01 -4.86 -7.76
N PHE A 210 0.35 -3.85 -6.96
CA PHE A 210 1.25 -3.96 -5.81
C PHE A 210 0.60 -3.43 -4.52
N LYS A 211 -0.72 -3.59 -4.38
CA LYS A 211 -1.40 -3.21 -3.14
C LYS A 211 -0.80 -4.00 -1.96
N PRO A 212 -0.29 -3.32 -0.92
CA PRO A 212 0.21 -4.00 0.26
C PRO A 212 -0.93 -4.71 1.00
N ASN A 213 -0.62 -5.87 1.59
CA ASN A 213 -1.55 -6.59 2.46
C ASN A 213 -1.65 -5.93 3.85
N LEU A 214 -0.56 -5.30 4.29
CA LEU A 214 -0.50 -4.55 5.54
C LEU A 214 0.42 -3.35 5.35
N THR A 215 0.00 -2.20 5.85
CA THR A 215 0.85 -1.01 5.95
C THR A 215 1.02 -0.64 7.41
N ILE A 216 2.27 -0.35 7.83
CA ILE A 216 2.61 0.23 9.12
C ILE A 216 3.35 1.53 8.82
N MET A 217 2.64 2.65 8.92
CA MET A 217 3.13 3.98 8.57
C MET A 217 3.68 4.71 9.78
N ASP A 218 4.90 5.20 9.65
CA ASP A 218 5.51 6.07 10.65
C ASP A 218 5.14 7.54 10.37
N ALA A 219 4.54 8.17 11.34
CA ALA A 219 4.17 9.58 11.36
C ALA A 219 4.52 10.22 12.71
N ILE A 220 5.53 9.70 13.43
CA ILE A 220 6.00 10.33 14.67
C ILE A 220 6.65 11.67 14.34
N GLU A 221 7.61 11.66 13.44
CA GLU A 221 8.14 12.87 12.78
C GLU A 221 7.77 12.81 11.29
N THR A 222 7.65 13.97 10.70
CA THR A 222 7.33 14.15 9.27
C THR A 222 8.19 15.25 8.68
N LEU A 223 8.16 15.38 7.35
CA LEU A 223 8.65 16.54 6.63
C LEU A 223 7.47 17.34 6.08
N ILE A 224 7.47 18.65 6.27
CA ILE A 224 6.60 19.59 5.57
C ILE A 224 7.40 20.35 4.51
N GLU A 225 6.73 21.01 3.57
CA GLU A 225 7.27 21.76 2.42
C GLU A 225 7.85 20.84 1.32
N ALA A 226 8.73 19.89 1.65
CA ALA A 226 9.30 18.93 0.70
C ALA A 226 9.43 17.53 1.31
N GLN A 227 9.67 16.53 0.47
CA GLN A 227 9.77 15.12 0.86
C GLN A 227 11.15 14.69 1.37
N GLU A 228 12.17 15.55 1.24
CA GLU A 228 13.55 15.34 1.67
C GLU A 228 14.14 16.62 2.23
N VAL A 229 15.05 16.50 3.20
CA VAL A 229 15.70 17.67 3.82
C VAL A 229 16.54 18.44 2.78
N ARG A 230 17.26 17.71 1.90
CA ARG A 230 18.05 18.30 0.81
C ARG A 230 17.21 19.12 -0.19
N HIS A 231 15.91 18.89 -0.25
CA HIS A 231 14.96 19.64 -1.08
C HIS A 231 14.21 20.73 -0.32
N GLY A 232 14.62 21.03 0.92
CA GLY A 232 13.99 22.05 1.75
C GLY A 232 12.91 21.52 2.69
N GLY A 233 12.84 20.22 2.89
CA GLY A 233 11.93 19.61 3.86
C GLY A 233 12.25 20.02 5.29
N ILE A 234 11.22 20.45 6.03
CA ILE A 234 11.32 20.91 7.41
C ILE A 234 10.73 19.84 8.33
N LYS A 235 11.52 19.37 9.30
CA LYS A 235 11.06 18.37 10.26
C LYS A 235 10.00 18.94 11.19
N GLN A 236 8.94 18.16 11.39
CA GLN A 236 7.86 18.44 12.32
C GLN A 236 7.47 17.17 13.09
N ASN A 237 6.99 17.36 14.32
CA ASN A 237 6.51 16.24 15.15
C ASN A 237 4.98 16.12 15.01
N LEU A 238 4.50 14.95 14.55
CA LEU A 238 3.09 14.60 14.52
C LEU A 238 2.71 13.68 15.69
N GLY A 239 3.63 12.79 16.09
CA GLY A 239 3.43 11.88 17.21
C GLY A 239 2.46 10.74 16.93
N TYR A 240 2.32 10.28 15.69
CA TYR A 240 1.41 9.20 15.32
C TYR A 240 2.14 8.00 14.71
N LEU A 241 1.59 6.82 14.98
CA LEU A 241 1.83 5.58 14.24
C LEU A 241 0.49 5.10 13.72
N ILE A 242 0.44 4.59 12.48
CA ILE A 242 -0.81 4.30 11.77
C ILE A 242 -0.64 2.98 11.02
N ALA A 243 -1.65 2.08 11.08
CA ALA A 243 -1.58 0.82 10.37
C ALA A 243 -2.95 0.36 9.84
N GLY A 244 -2.94 -0.49 8.81
CA GLY A 244 -4.14 -1.09 8.24
C GLY A 244 -3.89 -1.77 6.90
N GLU A 245 -4.93 -2.38 6.35
CA GLU A 245 -4.87 -3.14 5.08
C GLU A 245 -5.28 -2.28 3.87
N ASP A 246 -5.88 -1.10 4.11
CA ASP A 246 -6.38 -0.23 3.05
C ASP A 246 -5.51 1.02 2.90
N PRO A 247 -4.64 1.10 1.87
CA PRO A 247 -3.74 2.23 1.70
C PRO A 247 -4.48 3.55 1.37
N VAL A 248 -5.70 3.48 0.80
CA VAL A 248 -6.52 4.68 0.52
C VAL A 248 -7.04 5.27 1.81
N ALA A 249 -7.68 4.43 2.65
CA ALA A 249 -8.19 4.86 3.95
C ALA A 249 -7.08 5.42 4.84
N LEU A 250 -5.88 4.77 4.84
CA LEU A 250 -4.71 5.26 5.57
C LEU A 250 -4.25 6.64 5.09
N ASP A 251 -4.21 6.89 3.78
CA ASP A 251 -3.80 8.19 3.24
C ASP A 251 -4.87 9.26 3.53
N ILE A 252 -6.16 8.93 3.48
CA ILE A 252 -7.26 9.84 3.85
C ILE A 252 -7.16 10.24 5.34
N PHE A 253 -6.94 9.27 6.24
CA PHE A 253 -6.72 9.54 7.66
C PHE A 253 -5.50 10.45 7.86
N SER A 254 -4.38 10.08 7.24
CA SER A 254 -3.09 10.76 7.37
C SER A 254 -3.08 12.18 6.81
N PHE A 255 -3.89 12.46 5.77
CA PHE A 255 -4.12 13.79 5.26
C PHE A 255 -4.56 14.76 6.38
N SER A 256 -5.48 14.33 7.23
CA SER A 256 -5.99 15.16 8.33
C SER A 256 -4.89 15.56 9.32
N LEU A 257 -3.87 14.72 9.50
CA LEU A 257 -2.74 14.98 10.38
C LEU A 257 -1.76 15.99 9.75
N LEU A 258 -1.37 15.78 8.48
CA LEU A 258 -0.50 16.70 7.76
C LEU A 258 -1.14 18.08 7.59
N LYS A 259 -2.44 18.14 7.31
CA LYS A 259 -3.19 19.38 7.14
C LYS A 259 -3.09 20.29 8.36
N LYS A 260 -3.12 19.70 9.57
CA LYS A 260 -3.03 20.47 10.83
C LYS A 260 -1.71 21.21 11.00
N ILE A 261 -0.62 20.69 10.46
CA ILE A 261 0.73 21.25 10.61
C ILE A 261 1.29 21.88 9.33
N SER A 262 0.52 21.84 8.23
CA SER A 262 0.91 22.41 6.93
C SER A 262 0.01 23.63 6.62
N PRO A 263 0.22 24.77 7.26
CA PRO A 263 -0.68 25.94 7.15
C PRO A 263 -0.72 26.50 5.72
N THR A 264 0.32 26.28 4.94
CA THR A 264 0.45 26.72 3.54
C THR A 264 -0.35 25.86 2.56
N TRP A 265 -0.80 24.68 2.99
CA TRP A 265 -1.58 23.80 2.12
C TRP A 265 -2.96 24.40 1.77
N LYS A 266 -3.16 24.66 0.48
CA LYS A 266 -4.45 25.11 -0.07
C LYS A 266 -5.46 23.96 -0.23
N ILE A 267 -5.02 22.70 -0.14
CA ILE A 267 -5.83 21.50 -0.24
C ILE A 267 -6.78 21.45 0.96
N THR A 268 -8.07 21.22 0.70
CA THR A 268 -9.10 21.25 1.74
C THR A 268 -9.59 19.88 2.14
N VAL A 269 -9.69 18.97 1.19
CA VAL A 269 -10.13 17.58 1.41
C VAL A 269 -9.13 16.60 0.78
N PRO A 270 -9.03 15.36 1.26
CA PRO A 270 -8.06 14.38 0.75
C PRO A 270 -8.21 14.12 -0.76
N GLN A 271 -9.43 14.19 -1.29
CA GLN A 271 -9.72 13.96 -2.70
C GLN A 271 -9.19 15.06 -3.63
N ASP A 272 -8.83 16.22 -3.09
CA ASP A 272 -8.12 17.26 -3.83
C ASP A 272 -6.67 16.84 -4.18
N ILE A 273 -6.16 15.75 -3.56
CA ILE A 273 -4.93 15.07 -3.96
C ILE A 273 -5.28 14.08 -5.07
N PRO A 274 -4.89 14.34 -6.34
CA PRO A 274 -5.45 13.59 -7.45
C PRO A 274 -5.16 12.09 -7.42
N TYR A 275 -4.03 11.63 -6.85
CA TYR A 275 -3.77 10.20 -6.78
C TYR A 275 -4.69 9.47 -5.78
N ILE A 276 -5.17 10.15 -4.73
CA ILE A 276 -6.18 9.59 -3.81
C ILE A 276 -7.51 9.45 -4.54
N GLN A 277 -7.91 10.48 -5.32
CA GLN A 277 -9.13 10.43 -6.11
C GLN A 277 -9.06 9.30 -7.15
N TYR A 278 -7.95 9.17 -7.90
CA TYR A 278 -7.75 8.04 -8.83
C TYR A 278 -7.85 6.68 -8.12
N ALA A 279 -7.27 6.55 -6.93
CA ALA A 279 -7.31 5.29 -6.18
C ALA A 279 -8.74 4.92 -5.73
N LEU A 280 -9.57 5.91 -5.39
CA LEU A 280 -11.00 5.72 -5.11
C LEU A 280 -11.76 5.32 -6.37
N ASP A 281 -11.56 6.03 -7.49
CA ASP A 281 -12.22 5.75 -8.77
C ASP A 281 -11.87 4.35 -9.29
N PHE A 282 -10.64 3.90 -9.03
CA PHE A 282 -10.15 2.57 -9.40
C PHE A 282 -10.54 1.47 -8.41
N LYS A 283 -11.27 1.82 -7.34
CA LYS A 283 -11.71 0.90 -6.29
C LYS A 283 -10.57 0.13 -5.62
N ILE A 284 -9.43 0.81 -5.42
CA ILE A 284 -8.25 0.23 -4.76
C ILE A 284 -8.48 0.11 -3.26
N GLY A 285 -9.23 1.03 -2.68
CA GLY A 285 -9.62 1.04 -1.28
C GLY A 285 -10.85 1.90 -1.04
N ASN A 286 -11.18 2.10 0.22
CA ASN A 286 -12.41 2.74 0.67
C ASN A 286 -12.16 4.18 1.16
N ARG A 287 -13.16 5.04 0.94
CA ARG A 287 -13.20 6.38 1.50
C ARG A 287 -13.50 6.35 3.00
N ASP A 288 -14.43 5.48 3.38
CA ASP A 288 -14.94 5.39 4.73
C ASP A 288 -14.14 4.37 5.54
N TYR A 289 -13.79 4.74 6.75
CA TYR A 289 -13.02 3.92 7.67
C TYR A 289 -13.49 4.06 9.12
N GLN A 290 -13.10 3.10 9.93
CA GLN A 290 -13.18 3.16 11.38
C GLN A 290 -11.78 3.20 11.96
N ALA A 291 -11.46 4.20 12.76
CA ALA A 291 -10.16 4.34 13.42
C ALA A 291 -10.23 3.82 14.86
N GLN A 292 -9.26 2.98 15.24
CA GLN A 292 -9.11 2.37 16.55
C GLN A 292 -7.74 2.73 17.14
N GLU A 293 -7.71 3.23 18.34
CA GLU A 293 -6.46 3.54 19.07
C GLU A 293 -5.94 2.26 19.76
N LEU A 294 -4.61 1.98 19.56
CA LEU A 294 -3.89 0.86 20.19
C LEU A 294 -2.99 1.37 21.30
#